data_5fba431449dea07ed95ecd5dcaa5e9ef
#
_entry.id   5fba431449dea07ed95ecd5dcaa5e9ef
#
_cell.length_a   1.000
_cell.length_b   1.000
_cell.length_c   1.000
_cell.angle_alpha   90.00
_cell.angle_beta   90.00
_cell.angle_gamma   90.00
#
_symmetry.space_group_name_H-M   'P 1'
#
loop_
_entity.id
_entity.type
_entity.pdbx_description
1 polymer ?
#
loop_
_entity_poly.entity_id
_entity_poly.type
_entity_poly.pdbx_seq_one_letter_code
_entity_poly.pdbx_strand_id
1 'polypeptide(L)'
;FSKDKVKIYGDESKLKDINNIKVKVDVSDLEEGRTFKDLKLLSVSGVNKMSFTKVDGTITLVPSEQRQFTDIPIQIKNGKESNVSMSSDTCNLTVIGTSDRINALTNDDIKVYVDVVGLKKGRHNVKLEVELSDETLTYRLDSDEQIRVNIKK
;
A
#
# COMPACT_ATOMS: atom_id res chain seq x y z
N PHE A 1 -1.40 -14.56 -16.43
CA PHE A 1 -2.01 -15.89 -16.33
C PHE A 1 -2.39 -16.42 -17.72
N SER A 2 -2.40 -17.76 -17.86
CA SER A 2 -2.79 -18.44 -19.11
C SER A 2 -4.27 -18.22 -19.46
N LYS A 3 -5.10 -17.92 -18.47
CA LYS A 3 -6.53 -17.59 -18.60
C LYS A 3 -6.89 -16.47 -17.63
N ASP A 4 -7.64 -15.49 -18.11
CA ASP A 4 -8.04 -14.30 -17.37
C ASP A 4 -9.48 -14.36 -16.85
N LYS A 5 -10.31 -15.26 -17.41
CA LYS A 5 -11.71 -15.43 -17.04
C LYS A 5 -12.07 -16.89 -16.81
N VAL A 6 -12.82 -17.14 -15.77
CA VAL A 6 -13.37 -18.45 -15.40
C VAL A 6 -14.88 -18.37 -15.31
N LYS A 7 -15.60 -19.34 -15.89
CA LYS A 7 -17.04 -19.47 -15.68
C LYS A 7 -17.28 -20.22 -14.39
N ILE A 8 -18.12 -19.66 -13.54
CA ILE A 8 -18.53 -20.24 -12.25
C ILE A 8 -20.01 -20.62 -12.29
N TYR A 9 -20.36 -21.69 -11.60
CA TYR A 9 -21.70 -22.21 -11.48
C TYR A 9 -22.03 -22.46 -10.01
N GLY A 10 -23.23 -22.09 -9.57
CA GLY A 10 -23.64 -22.22 -8.18
C GLY A 10 -24.96 -21.52 -7.90
N ASP A 11 -25.18 -21.17 -6.67
CA ASP A 11 -26.38 -20.45 -6.22
C ASP A 11 -26.34 -19.01 -6.75
N GLU A 12 -27.36 -18.61 -7.51
CA GLU A 12 -27.45 -17.30 -8.14
C GLU A 12 -27.31 -16.16 -7.14
N SER A 13 -27.91 -16.31 -5.96
CA SER A 13 -27.84 -15.28 -4.91
C SER A 13 -26.41 -15.00 -4.42
N LYS A 14 -25.55 -16.02 -4.42
CA LYS A 14 -24.16 -15.95 -3.98
C LYS A 14 -23.19 -15.58 -5.12
N LEU A 15 -23.52 -15.97 -6.37
CA LEU A 15 -22.68 -15.68 -7.51
C LEU A 15 -22.61 -14.19 -7.84
N LYS A 16 -23.64 -13.42 -7.54
CA LYS A 16 -23.73 -11.98 -7.85
C LYS A 16 -22.62 -11.14 -7.19
N ASP A 17 -22.14 -11.59 -6.03
CA ASP A 17 -21.12 -10.86 -5.25
C ASP A 17 -19.70 -11.33 -5.57
N ILE A 18 -19.53 -12.34 -6.43
CA ILE A 18 -18.23 -12.90 -6.78
C ILE A 18 -17.69 -12.23 -8.04
N ASN A 19 -16.77 -11.29 -7.87
CA ASN A 19 -16.13 -10.55 -8.97
C ASN A 19 -14.80 -11.15 -9.42
N ASN A 20 -14.15 -11.96 -8.58
CA ASN A 20 -12.86 -12.59 -8.88
C ASN A 20 -12.70 -13.93 -8.17
N ILE A 21 -11.85 -14.79 -8.73
CA ILE A 21 -11.38 -16.03 -8.11
C ILE A 21 -9.87 -15.88 -7.86
N LYS A 22 -9.46 -16.17 -6.64
CA LYS A 22 -8.08 -15.99 -6.22
C LYS A 22 -7.23 -17.21 -6.54
N VAL A 23 -5.95 -16.95 -6.82
CA VAL A 23 -4.89 -17.95 -6.94
C VAL A 23 -3.82 -17.61 -5.90
N LYS A 24 -3.31 -18.61 -5.21
CA LYS A 24 -2.20 -18.43 -4.26
C LYS A 24 -0.91 -18.92 -4.91
N VAL A 25 0.11 -18.08 -4.91
CA VAL A 25 1.46 -18.42 -5.39
C VAL A 25 2.44 -18.11 -4.26
N ASP A 26 3.28 -19.06 -3.94
CA ASP A 26 4.40 -18.83 -3.01
C ASP A 26 5.58 -18.27 -3.81
N VAL A 27 6.07 -17.12 -3.39
CA VAL A 27 7.18 -16.39 -4.03
C VAL A 27 8.35 -16.16 -3.08
N SER A 28 8.34 -16.77 -1.91
CA SER A 28 9.34 -16.55 -0.84
C SER A 28 10.78 -16.81 -1.28
N ASP A 29 10.99 -17.79 -2.16
CA ASP A 29 12.32 -18.20 -2.64
C ASP A 29 12.55 -17.81 -4.11
N LEU A 30 11.84 -16.79 -4.61
CA LEU A 30 11.90 -16.39 -6.01
C LEU A 30 13.05 -15.39 -6.23
N GLU A 31 14.15 -15.83 -6.82
CA GLU A 31 15.32 -15.00 -7.15
C GLU A 31 15.24 -14.43 -8.57
N GLU A 32 14.49 -15.08 -9.46
CA GLU A 32 14.28 -14.67 -10.84
C GLU A 32 12.84 -14.89 -11.29
N GLY A 33 12.45 -14.28 -12.42
CA GLY A 33 11.12 -14.47 -13.01
C GLY A 33 10.87 -15.95 -13.38
N ARG A 34 9.67 -16.46 -13.03
CA ARG A 34 9.34 -17.88 -13.20
C ARG A 34 7.90 -18.08 -13.66
N THR A 35 7.70 -19.10 -14.48
CA THR A 35 6.37 -19.60 -14.85
C THR A 35 5.97 -20.75 -13.91
N PHE A 36 4.86 -20.57 -13.24
CA PHE A 36 4.21 -21.58 -12.40
C PHE A 36 3.11 -22.26 -13.21
N LYS A 37 3.15 -23.58 -13.28
CA LYS A 37 2.13 -24.38 -13.95
C LYS A 37 1.14 -24.96 -12.94
N ASP A 38 -0.08 -25.24 -13.42
CA ASP A 38 -1.10 -25.92 -12.63
C ASP A 38 -1.47 -25.23 -11.30
N LEU A 39 -1.38 -23.91 -11.24
CA LEU A 39 -1.82 -23.15 -10.08
C LEU A 39 -3.31 -23.36 -9.84
N LYS A 40 -3.66 -23.84 -8.65
CA LYS A 40 -5.04 -24.13 -8.27
C LYS A 40 -5.82 -22.84 -7.99
N LEU A 41 -7.00 -22.74 -8.54
CA LEU A 41 -7.98 -21.72 -8.15
C LEU A 41 -8.51 -22.02 -6.75
N LEU A 42 -8.63 -20.99 -5.92
CA LEU A 42 -9.18 -21.15 -4.58
C LEU A 42 -10.70 -21.34 -4.63
N SER A 43 -11.19 -22.26 -3.79
CA SER A 43 -12.62 -22.47 -3.63
C SER A 43 -13.30 -21.24 -3.04
N VAL A 44 -14.48 -20.91 -3.56
CA VAL A 44 -15.29 -19.79 -3.07
C VAL A 44 -16.64 -20.32 -2.65
N SER A 45 -17.13 -19.88 -1.50
CA SER A 45 -18.45 -20.25 -0.97
C SER A 45 -19.55 -19.88 -1.97
N GLY A 46 -20.43 -20.84 -2.27
CA GLY A 46 -21.52 -20.67 -3.24
C GLY A 46 -21.16 -21.06 -4.67
N VAL A 47 -19.90 -21.39 -4.96
CA VAL A 47 -19.45 -21.92 -6.25
C VAL A 47 -19.38 -23.44 -6.15
N ASN A 48 -20.20 -24.12 -6.95
CA ASN A 48 -20.26 -25.60 -6.97
C ASN A 48 -19.38 -26.17 -8.08
N LYS A 49 -19.15 -25.42 -9.16
CA LYS A 49 -18.36 -25.85 -10.31
C LYS A 49 -17.70 -24.64 -10.97
N MET A 50 -16.50 -24.86 -11.50
CA MET A 50 -15.75 -23.94 -12.34
C MET A 50 -15.48 -24.57 -13.71
N SER A 51 -15.36 -23.76 -14.76
CA SER A 51 -15.05 -24.26 -16.12
C SER A 51 -13.65 -24.89 -16.19
N PHE A 52 -12.73 -24.48 -15.32
CA PHE A 52 -11.43 -25.08 -15.05
C PHE A 52 -11.03 -24.76 -13.62
N THR A 53 -10.07 -25.52 -13.07
CA THR A 53 -9.64 -25.40 -11.68
C THR A 53 -8.17 -25.03 -11.52
N LYS A 54 -7.46 -24.94 -12.63
CA LYS A 54 -6.02 -24.66 -12.68
C LYS A 54 -5.71 -23.65 -13.79
N VAL A 55 -4.69 -22.86 -13.55
CA VAL A 55 -4.13 -21.88 -14.51
C VAL A 55 -2.61 -21.87 -14.41
N ASP A 56 -1.95 -21.47 -15.48
CA ASP A 56 -0.53 -21.16 -15.42
C ASP A 56 -0.35 -19.66 -15.21
N GLY A 57 0.66 -19.28 -14.43
CA GLY A 57 0.99 -17.90 -14.16
C GLY A 57 2.47 -17.63 -14.29
N THR A 58 2.84 -16.55 -14.96
CA THR A 58 4.23 -16.09 -15.05
C THR A 58 4.41 -14.89 -14.14
N ILE A 59 5.43 -14.96 -13.28
CA ILE A 59 5.88 -13.85 -12.43
C ILE A 59 7.18 -13.33 -13.03
N THR A 60 7.23 -12.05 -13.30
CA THR A 60 8.44 -11.35 -13.72
C THR A 60 8.94 -10.51 -12.57
N LEU A 61 10.19 -10.70 -12.18
CA LEU A 61 10.84 -9.82 -11.21
C LEU A 61 11.37 -8.60 -11.95
N VAL A 62 11.10 -7.43 -11.42
CA VAL A 62 11.68 -6.17 -11.86
C VAL A 62 12.59 -5.65 -10.76
N PRO A 63 13.79 -5.14 -11.09
CA PRO A 63 14.65 -4.51 -10.10
C PRO A 63 13.91 -3.41 -9.35
N SER A 64 14.06 -3.38 -8.04
CA SER A 64 13.59 -2.27 -7.23
C SER A 64 14.69 -1.24 -7.07
N GLU A 65 14.31 0.03 -7.15
CA GLU A 65 15.17 1.18 -6.85
C GLU A 65 14.65 1.88 -5.60
N GLN A 66 15.51 2.68 -5.00
CA GLN A 66 15.13 3.54 -3.87
C GLN A 66 15.60 4.96 -4.15
N ARG A 67 14.76 5.91 -3.75
CA ARG A 67 15.04 7.33 -3.83
C ARG A 67 14.69 8.00 -2.53
N GLN A 68 15.61 8.77 -2.00
CA GLN A 68 15.39 9.58 -0.81
C GLN A 68 14.74 10.90 -1.18
N PHE A 69 13.73 11.26 -0.39
CA PHE A 69 13.05 12.54 -0.42
C PHE A 69 13.31 13.25 0.91
N THR A 70 13.79 14.47 0.84
CA THR A 70 14.13 15.28 1.99
C THR A 70 13.20 16.48 2.10
N ASP A 71 13.10 17.02 3.33
CA ASP A 71 12.33 18.23 3.61
C ASP A 71 10.85 18.16 3.19
N ILE A 72 10.26 16.97 3.25
CA ILE A 72 8.82 16.81 2.97
C ILE A 72 8.03 17.46 4.11
N PRO A 73 7.16 18.43 3.79
CA PRO A 73 6.40 19.16 4.80
C PRO A 73 5.40 18.25 5.52
N ILE A 74 5.34 18.38 6.84
CA ILE A 74 4.37 17.66 7.69
C ILE A 74 3.13 18.53 7.83
N GLN A 75 1.98 18.01 7.42
CA GLN A 75 0.69 18.68 7.49
C GLN A 75 -0.08 18.26 8.75
N ILE A 76 -0.94 19.13 9.24
CA ILE A 76 -1.81 18.84 10.37
C ILE A 76 -3.19 18.43 9.87
N LYS A 77 -3.60 17.21 10.26
CA LYS A 77 -4.92 16.66 9.96
C LYS A 77 -5.83 16.79 11.18
N ASN A 78 -7.09 17.15 10.94
CA ASN A 78 -8.12 17.30 11.99
C ASN A 78 -7.82 18.35 13.08
N GLY A 79 -7.02 19.37 12.75
CA GLY A 79 -6.69 20.46 13.67
C GLY A 79 -6.46 21.78 12.95
N LYS A 80 -6.37 22.87 13.72
CA LYS A 80 -5.98 24.20 13.21
C LYS A 80 -4.48 24.40 13.45
N GLU A 81 -3.74 24.73 12.43
CA GLU A 81 -2.29 25.00 12.50
C GLU A 81 -1.93 26.02 13.59
N SER A 82 -2.75 27.07 13.75
CA SER A 82 -2.54 28.10 14.77
C SER A 82 -2.53 27.57 16.20
N ASN A 83 -3.14 26.42 16.46
CA ASN A 83 -3.28 25.81 17.76
C ASN A 83 -2.28 24.67 18.02
N VAL A 84 -1.46 24.35 17.03
CA VAL A 84 -0.55 23.21 17.07
C VAL A 84 0.86 23.70 16.81
N SER A 85 1.81 23.28 17.63
CA SER A 85 3.23 23.44 17.32
C SER A 85 3.89 22.06 17.31
N MET A 86 4.73 21.81 16.32
CA MET A 86 5.42 20.55 16.11
C MET A 86 6.91 20.69 16.44
N SER A 87 7.56 19.60 16.80
CA SER A 87 9.02 19.59 17.04
C SER A 87 9.83 19.63 15.75
N SER A 88 9.21 19.24 14.63
CA SER A 88 9.76 19.35 13.27
C SER A 88 8.61 19.65 12.31
N ASP A 89 8.85 20.50 11.33
CA ASP A 89 7.88 20.85 10.28
C ASP A 89 8.08 20.02 9.01
N THR A 90 9.18 19.28 8.94
CA THR A 90 9.54 18.43 7.81
C THR A 90 10.03 17.06 8.25
N CYS A 91 9.99 16.09 7.35
CA CYS A 91 10.59 14.78 7.53
C CYS A 91 11.30 14.31 6.26
N ASN A 92 12.14 13.29 6.42
CA ASN A 92 12.83 12.61 5.34
C ASN A 92 12.32 11.18 5.23
N LEU A 93 12.18 10.69 4.01
CA LEU A 93 11.78 9.32 3.76
C LEU A 93 12.42 8.78 2.48
N THR A 94 12.61 7.48 2.44
CA THR A 94 13.06 6.75 1.26
C THR A 94 11.89 5.98 0.67
N VAL A 95 11.61 6.22 -0.60
CA VAL A 95 10.58 5.48 -1.36
C VAL A 95 11.26 4.38 -2.17
N ILE A 96 10.62 3.22 -2.22
CA ILE A 96 11.11 2.01 -2.87
C ILE A 96 10.07 1.54 -3.88
N GLY A 97 10.50 1.26 -5.10
CA GLY A 97 9.63 0.80 -6.17
C GLY A 97 10.38 0.47 -7.45
N THR A 98 9.69 0.29 -8.54
CA THR A 98 10.33 0.13 -9.85
C THR A 98 10.91 1.46 -10.35
N SER A 99 11.97 1.40 -11.15
CA SER A 99 12.69 2.57 -11.69
C SER A 99 11.75 3.60 -12.31
N ASP A 100 10.85 3.15 -13.19
CA ASP A 100 9.91 4.04 -13.90
C ASP A 100 8.99 4.81 -12.93
N ARG A 101 8.51 4.14 -11.87
CA ARG A 101 7.61 4.73 -10.88
C ARG A 101 8.34 5.68 -9.94
N ILE A 102 9.54 5.31 -9.51
CA ILE A 102 10.41 6.17 -8.69
C ILE A 102 10.80 7.45 -9.44
N ASN A 103 11.10 7.33 -10.74
CA ASN A 103 11.48 8.48 -11.56
C ASN A 103 10.31 9.43 -11.86
N ALA A 104 9.09 8.90 -11.94
CA ALA A 104 7.89 9.69 -12.11
C ALA A 104 7.44 10.43 -10.84
N LEU A 105 7.88 9.97 -9.65
CA LEU A 105 7.45 10.51 -8.37
C LEU A 105 8.09 11.88 -8.09
N THR A 106 7.28 12.80 -7.65
CA THR A 106 7.67 14.16 -7.21
C THR A 106 7.37 14.37 -5.73
N ASN A 107 7.86 15.47 -5.15
CA ASN A 107 7.53 15.81 -3.75
C ASN A 107 6.03 16.01 -3.53
N ASP A 108 5.30 16.48 -4.54
CA ASP A 108 3.85 16.74 -4.46
C ASP A 108 3.03 15.43 -4.39
N ASP A 109 3.61 14.32 -4.80
CA ASP A 109 3.01 12.99 -4.75
C ASP A 109 3.14 12.33 -3.37
N ILE A 110 3.90 12.95 -2.46
CA ILE A 110 4.17 12.47 -1.10
C ILE A 110 3.51 13.42 -0.12
N LYS A 111 2.56 12.91 0.65
CA LYS A 111 1.92 13.68 1.72
C LYS A 111 2.21 13.05 3.05
N VAL A 112 2.61 13.85 4.01
CA VAL A 112 2.89 13.42 5.37
C VAL A 112 2.06 14.24 6.34
N TYR A 113 1.40 13.57 7.27
CA TYR A 113 0.56 14.25 8.26
C TYR A 113 0.77 13.75 9.66
N VAL A 114 0.34 14.58 10.59
CA VAL A 114 0.02 14.23 11.97
C VAL A 114 -1.47 14.41 12.20
N ASP A 115 -2.13 13.37 12.67
CA ASP A 115 -3.52 13.47 13.06
C ASP A 115 -3.62 13.88 14.53
N VAL A 116 -4.26 15.02 14.77
CA VAL A 116 -4.44 15.59 16.11
C VAL A 116 -5.86 15.42 16.64
N VAL A 117 -6.67 14.56 16.00
CA VAL A 117 -8.04 14.30 16.42
C VAL A 117 -8.10 13.83 17.86
N GLY A 118 -8.98 14.43 18.66
CA GLY A 118 -9.21 14.04 20.06
C GLY A 118 -8.05 14.35 21.03
N LEU A 119 -6.96 14.96 20.59
CA LEU A 119 -5.88 15.37 21.46
C LEU A 119 -6.28 16.57 22.33
N LYS A 120 -6.00 16.45 23.62
CA LYS A 120 -6.24 17.53 24.60
C LYS A 120 -5.06 18.51 24.58
N LYS A 121 -5.27 19.68 25.19
CA LYS A 121 -4.21 20.66 25.43
C LYS A 121 -3.01 19.99 26.13
N GLY A 122 -1.81 20.24 25.60
CA GLY A 122 -0.55 19.71 26.13
C GLY A 122 0.32 19.07 25.06
N ARG A 123 1.35 18.36 25.52
CA ARG A 123 2.35 17.69 24.67
C ARG A 123 1.96 16.24 24.42
N HIS A 124 2.04 15.83 23.15
CA HIS A 124 1.74 14.47 22.72
C HIS A 124 2.82 14.00 21.74
N ASN A 125 3.14 12.71 21.74
CA ASN A 125 3.90 12.09 20.68
C ASN A 125 2.89 11.50 19.68
N VAL A 126 2.95 11.96 18.42
CA VAL A 126 2.02 11.58 17.37
C VAL A 126 2.80 10.90 16.27
N LYS A 127 2.27 9.79 15.79
CA LYS A 127 2.86 9.04 14.68
C LYS A 127 2.67 9.80 13.37
N LEU A 128 3.70 9.80 12.51
CA LEU A 128 3.62 10.31 11.15
C LEU A 128 2.84 9.33 10.28
N GLU A 129 1.88 9.85 9.54
CA GLU A 129 1.15 9.13 8.51
C GLU A 129 1.67 9.59 7.15
N VAL A 130 2.03 8.63 6.29
CA VAL A 130 2.52 8.91 4.93
C VAL A 130 1.53 8.37 3.92
N GLU A 131 1.18 9.18 2.96
CA GLU A 131 0.32 8.83 1.83
C GLU A 131 1.08 9.08 0.53
N LEU A 132 1.21 8.06 -0.29
CA LEU A 132 1.81 8.13 -1.62
C LEU A 132 0.71 8.11 -2.67
N SER A 133 0.85 8.89 -3.72
CA SER A 133 -0.09 8.90 -4.86
C SER A 133 -0.14 7.57 -5.61
N ASP A 134 0.93 6.78 -5.55
CA ASP A 134 1.02 5.44 -6.11
C ASP A 134 1.11 4.38 -5.01
N GLU A 135 0.02 3.65 -4.80
CA GLU A 135 -0.11 2.59 -3.78
C GLU A 135 0.79 1.37 -4.02
N THR A 136 1.42 1.25 -5.19
CA THR A 136 2.36 0.17 -5.49
C THR A 136 3.77 0.44 -4.97
N LEU A 137 4.04 1.68 -4.57
CA LEU A 137 5.28 2.09 -3.94
C LEU A 137 5.24 1.77 -2.44
N THR A 138 6.41 1.49 -1.88
CA THR A 138 6.60 1.37 -0.43
C THR A 138 7.53 2.45 0.07
N TYR A 139 7.50 2.74 1.36
CA TYR A 139 8.36 3.76 1.95
C TYR A 139 8.94 3.31 3.28
N ARG A 140 10.02 3.97 3.65
CA ARG A 140 10.63 3.93 4.98
C ARG A 140 10.90 5.36 5.43
N LEU A 141 10.48 5.72 6.63
CA LEU A 141 10.87 6.98 7.24
C LEU A 141 12.36 6.92 7.64
N ASP A 142 13.11 7.91 7.25
CA ASP A 142 14.53 8.06 7.60
C ASP A 142 14.73 8.95 8.85
N SER A 143 13.65 9.58 9.30
CA SER A 143 13.53 10.32 10.56
C SER A 143 12.68 9.55 11.58
N ASP A 144 12.47 10.12 12.74
CA ASP A 144 11.61 9.51 13.77
C ASP A 144 10.20 9.25 13.23
N GLU A 145 9.66 8.06 13.50
CA GLU A 145 8.27 7.71 13.14
C GLU A 145 7.22 8.53 13.90
N GLN A 146 7.63 9.20 14.96
CA GLN A 146 6.77 10.02 15.82
C GLN A 146 7.41 11.38 16.03
N ILE A 147 6.59 12.41 16.01
CA ILE A 147 7.02 13.76 16.38
C ILE A 147 6.25 14.25 17.61
N ARG A 148 6.87 15.15 18.34
CA ARG A 148 6.22 15.81 19.45
C ARG A 148 5.35 16.95 18.95
N VAL A 149 4.07 16.90 19.34
CA VAL A 149 3.07 17.92 19.02
C VAL A 149 2.61 18.56 20.31
N ASN A 150 2.49 19.86 20.34
CA ASN A 150 1.95 20.60 21.49
C ASN A 150 0.68 21.33 21.08
N ILE A 151 -0.43 20.95 21.70
CA ILE A 151 -1.75 21.55 21.50
C ILE A 151 -1.91 22.72 22.48
N LYS A 152 -2.09 23.92 21.94
CA LYS A 152 -2.14 25.18 22.71
C LYS A 152 -3.54 25.51 23.24
N LYS A 153 -4.59 25.01 22.57
CA LYS A 153 -5.98 25.37 22.92
C LYS A 153 -6.93 24.17 22.82
#